data_b644bbd29a530b91de443f5ed99b7364
#
_entry.id   b644bbd29a530b91de443f5ed99b7364
#
_cell.length_a   1.000
_cell.length_b   1.000
_cell.length_c   1.000
_cell.angle_alpha   90.00
_cell.angle_beta   90.00
_cell.angle_gamma   90.00
#
_symmetry.space_group_name_H-M   'P 1'
#
loop_
_entity.id
_entity.type
_entity.pdbx_description
1 polymer ?
#
loop_
_entity_poly.entity_id
_entity_poly.type
_entity_poly.pdbx_seq_one_letter_code
_entity_poly.pdbx_strand_id
1 'polypeptide(L)'
;MKKWTVMTALILVVALLGACSNGANESSSGSAKTENKSIKLAYVAWDSEIASTNVVKHVLESKLNYKVEMLQVDAGPMWVGIADGSADAMVAAWLPSTHESYMEKYAQDIEDLGANLNGTKTGLAVPAYMDIDSIEDLTDAAAGETVNRQIIGIEPGAGIMMATERVLEEYALSDWTLVESSSAAMAQQLIQAYDEQKPVIVTAWTPHWMFANMELKYLEDPKGVYGGEEQIHTIVRKGLAEDKADAYKFLDQFEWTADDMAAVMIAIQEGKSPEEAAGAWVEANADKVGKWLEGIE
;
A
#
# COMPACT_ATOMS: atom_id res chain seq x y z
N MET A 1 35.75 -52.13 33.55
CA MET A 1 35.40 -53.38 34.30
C MET A 1 33.89 -53.43 34.42
N LYS A 2 33.30 -54.62 34.06
CA LYS A 2 31.90 -55.09 34.16
C LYS A 2 30.87 -54.33 33.30
N LYS A 3 30.42 -54.75 32.07
CA LYS A 3 29.74 -56.00 31.65
C LYS A 3 28.53 -56.37 32.48
N TRP A 4 27.31 -56.34 31.89
CA TRP A 4 26.29 -57.37 31.77
C TRP A 4 25.06 -56.83 31.08
N THR A 5 24.72 -57.19 29.90
CA THR A 5 24.14 -58.36 29.20
C THR A 5 22.76 -58.82 29.68
N VAL A 6 21.84 -58.84 28.68
CA VAL A 6 20.78 -59.83 28.35
C VAL A 6 19.47 -59.65 29.15
N MET A 7 18.26 -59.63 28.54
CA MET A 7 17.63 -60.76 27.87
C MET A 7 16.25 -60.35 27.24
N THR A 8 16.02 -60.84 26.09
CA THR A 8 14.87 -61.03 25.24
C THR A 8 13.58 -61.50 25.89
N ALA A 9 12.41 -61.05 25.46
CA ALA A 9 11.20 -61.88 25.46
C ALA A 9 10.28 -61.52 24.29
N LEU A 10 10.19 -62.42 23.36
CA LEU A 10 9.35 -62.54 22.20
C LEU A 10 8.01 -63.15 22.66
N ILE A 11 6.85 -62.52 22.38
CA ILE A 11 5.56 -63.21 22.41
C ILE A 11 4.78 -62.82 21.14
N LEU A 12 4.62 -63.82 20.31
CA LEU A 12 3.80 -63.94 19.11
C LEU A 12 2.43 -64.45 19.54
N VAL A 13 1.33 -63.78 19.15
CA VAL A 13 0.00 -64.41 19.10
C VAL A 13 -0.72 -64.02 17.83
N VAL A 14 -1.17 -65.04 17.16
CA VAL A 14 -1.71 -65.23 15.83
C VAL A 14 -3.21 -64.89 15.76
N ALA A 15 -3.59 -64.22 14.69
CA ALA A 15 -4.80 -64.27 13.87
C ALA A 15 -6.12 -64.86 14.43
N LEU A 16 -7.19 -64.14 14.10
CA LEU A 16 -8.42 -64.79 13.65
C LEU A 16 -9.16 -63.86 12.64
N LEU A 17 -9.36 -64.40 11.47
CA LEU A 17 -10.17 -63.93 10.37
C LEU A 17 -11.67 -63.90 10.71
N GLY A 18 -12.32 -62.82 10.35
CA GLY A 18 -13.79 -62.74 10.33
C GLY A 18 -14.23 -61.89 9.20
N ALA A 19 -14.42 -62.49 8.04
CA ALA A 19 -15.09 -61.86 6.89
C ALA A 19 -16.60 -61.88 7.09
N CYS A 20 -17.26 -60.72 6.94
CA CYS A 20 -18.64 -60.66 6.50
C CYS A 20 -18.83 -59.42 5.65
N SER A 21 -19.25 -59.71 4.46
CA SER A 21 -19.69 -58.87 3.36
C SER A 21 -20.94 -58.04 3.70
N ASN A 22 -21.05 -56.88 3.22
CA ASN A 22 -22.07 -56.30 2.34
C ASN A 22 -22.42 -54.88 2.66
N GLY A 23 -22.51 -54.03 1.65
CA GLY A 23 -23.15 -52.73 1.74
C GLY A 23 -22.34 -51.61 1.09
N ALA A 24 -22.37 -51.57 -0.22
CA ALA A 24 -21.96 -50.38 -0.94
C ALA A 24 -22.72 -49.17 -0.45
N ASN A 25 -22.00 -48.17 0.03
CA ASN A 25 -22.42 -46.80 0.01
C ASN A 25 -21.15 -45.98 -0.21
N GLU A 26 -20.88 -45.68 -1.49
CA GLU A 26 -19.89 -44.67 -1.84
C GLU A 26 -20.47 -43.32 -1.43
N SER A 27 -20.24 -42.96 -0.19
CA SER A 27 -20.25 -41.57 0.20
C SER A 27 -18.90 -40.99 -0.22
N SER A 28 -18.87 -40.42 -1.39
CA SER A 28 -17.82 -39.46 -1.77
C SER A 28 -17.89 -38.30 -0.79
N SER A 29 -17.21 -38.43 0.35
CA SER A 29 -16.82 -37.28 1.16
C SER A 29 -15.81 -36.54 0.31
N GLY A 30 -16.31 -35.62 -0.53
CA GLY A 30 -15.49 -34.53 -1.02
C GLY A 30 -14.90 -33.85 0.20
N SER A 31 -13.63 -34.07 0.41
CA SER A 31 -12.83 -33.27 1.32
C SER A 31 -12.90 -31.85 0.74
N ALA A 32 -13.83 -31.05 1.24
CA ALA A 32 -13.76 -29.63 1.02
C ALA A 32 -12.36 -29.24 1.51
N LYS A 33 -11.46 -28.93 0.57
CA LYS A 33 -10.24 -28.20 0.91
C LYS A 33 -10.75 -27.01 1.69
N THR A 34 -10.48 -26.99 3.00
CA THR A 34 -10.64 -25.76 3.79
C THR A 34 -9.72 -24.78 3.10
N GLU A 35 -10.27 -23.90 2.28
CA GLU A 35 -9.53 -22.81 1.68
C GLU A 35 -8.83 -22.10 2.83
N ASN A 36 -7.53 -21.97 2.72
CA ASN A 36 -6.77 -21.20 3.67
C ASN A 36 -7.10 -19.74 3.42
N LYS A 37 -8.20 -19.25 4.00
CA LYS A 37 -8.65 -17.86 3.88
C LYS A 37 -7.71 -16.92 4.63
N SER A 38 -6.43 -16.93 4.25
CA SER A 38 -5.44 -15.95 4.70
C SER A 38 -4.88 -15.22 3.49
N ILE A 39 -4.65 -13.91 3.64
CA ILE A 39 -4.07 -13.05 2.62
C ILE A 39 -3.07 -12.10 3.27
N LYS A 40 -1.99 -11.81 2.55
CA LYS A 40 -0.97 -10.88 2.98
C LYS A 40 -0.98 -9.63 2.09
N LEU A 41 -1.22 -8.47 2.70
CA LEU A 41 -1.23 -7.18 2.03
C LEU A 41 0.07 -6.44 2.35
N ALA A 42 0.84 -6.08 1.31
CA ALA A 42 2.00 -5.23 1.47
C ALA A 42 1.61 -3.75 1.30
N TYR A 43 2.17 -2.87 2.12
CA TYR A 43 1.94 -1.43 2.05
C TYR A 43 3.12 -0.64 2.60
N VAL A 44 3.23 0.62 2.18
CA VAL A 44 4.15 1.59 2.78
C VAL A 44 3.38 2.45 3.78
N ALA A 45 4.06 2.99 4.78
CA ALA A 45 3.44 3.83 5.80
C ALA A 45 3.18 5.27 5.31
N TRP A 46 2.61 5.41 4.11
CA TRP A 46 2.05 6.65 3.62
C TRP A 46 0.61 6.79 4.10
N ASP A 47 0.18 8.01 4.40
CA ASP A 47 -1.16 8.24 4.97
C ASP A 47 -2.27 7.69 4.07
N SER A 48 -2.14 7.85 2.74
CA SER A 48 -3.05 7.30 1.72
C SER A 48 -3.11 5.76 1.75
N GLU A 49 -1.96 5.09 1.85
CA GLU A 49 -1.87 3.63 1.84
C GLU A 49 -2.23 3.00 3.19
N ILE A 50 -1.98 3.70 4.29
CA ILE A 50 -2.52 3.31 5.60
C ILE A 50 -4.06 3.29 5.53
N ALA A 51 -4.66 4.33 4.94
CA ALA A 51 -6.11 4.41 4.79
C ALA A 51 -6.67 3.30 3.89
N SER A 52 -6.14 3.18 2.65
CA SER A 52 -6.64 2.22 1.65
C SER A 52 -6.46 0.77 2.09
N THR A 53 -5.26 0.42 2.60
CA THR A 53 -4.97 -0.96 3.00
C THR A 53 -5.80 -1.39 4.21
N ASN A 54 -6.08 -0.48 5.16
CA ASN A 54 -6.96 -0.79 6.29
C ASN A 54 -8.42 -0.94 5.88
N VAL A 55 -8.92 -0.19 4.90
CA VAL A 55 -10.27 -0.39 4.34
C VAL A 55 -10.35 -1.76 3.65
N VAL A 56 -9.39 -2.11 2.80
CA VAL A 56 -9.32 -3.42 2.14
C VAL A 56 -9.21 -4.55 3.17
N LYS A 57 -8.34 -4.41 4.17
CA LYS A 57 -8.24 -5.38 5.28
C LYS A 57 -9.58 -5.57 5.97
N HIS A 58 -10.23 -4.47 6.35
CA HIS A 58 -11.50 -4.53 7.07
C HIS A 58 -12.59 -5.28 6.29
N VAL A 59 -12.70 -5.05 4.98
CA VAL A 59 -13.66 -5.76 4.11
C VAL A 59 -13.31 -7.24 3.99
N LEU A 60 -12.04 -7.57 3.74
CA LEU A 60 -11.58 -8.96 3.67
C LEU A 60 -11.86 -9.74 4.96
N GLU A 61 -11.63 -9.12 6.12
CA GLU A 61 -11.87 -9.77 7.41
C GLU A 61 -13.36 -9.86 7.76
N SER A 62 -14.10 -8.74 7.66
CA SER A 62 -15.48 -8.66 8.15
C SER A 62 -16.52 -9.23 7.18
N LYS A 63 -16.26 -9.24 5.87
CA LYS A 63 -17.21 -9.67 4.85
C LYS A 63 -16.83 -11.00 4.19
N LEU A 64 -15.53 -11.28 4.04
CA LEU A 64 -15.05 -12.46 3.33
C LEU A 64 -14.38 -13.49 4.25
N ASN A 65 -14.31 -13.21 5.57
CA ASN A 65 -13.74 -14.10 6.59
C ASN A 65 -12.27 -14.49 6.32
N TYR A 66 -11.49 -13.59 5.70
CA TYR A 66 -10.04 -13.78 5.58
C TYR A 66 -9.33 -13.42 6.87
N LYS A 67 -8.24 -14.10 7.15
CA LYS A 67 -7.21 -13.62 8.09
C LYS A 67 -6.24 -12.76 7.29
N VAL A 68 -6.19 -11.47 7.55
CA VAL A 68 -5.30 -10.56 6.85
C VAL A 68 -4.03 -10.31 7.64
N GLU A 69 -2.89 -10.54 7.02
CA GLU A 69 -1.58 -10.12 7.52
C GLU A 69 -1.17 -8.85 6.78
N MET A 70 -0.93 -7.76 7.50
CA MET A 70 -0.42 -6.53 6.93
C MET A 70 1.10 -6.47 7.04
N LEU A 71 1.78 -6.31 5.90
CA LEU A 71 3.22 -6.23 5.80
C LEU A 71 3.62 -4.78 5.47
N GLN A 72 4.00 -4.03 6.50
CA GLN A 72 4.54 -2.69 6.34
C GLN A 72 6.00 -2.76 5.93
N VAL A 73 6.32 -2.21 4.77
CA VAL A 73 7.67 -2.19 4.19
C VAL A 73 7.87 -0.91 3.38
N ASP A 74 9.09 -0.62 2.94
CA ASP A 74 9.36 0.47 2.00
C ASP A 74 8.92 0.09 0.56
N ALA A 75 8.86 1.08 -0.34
CA ALA A 75 8.34 0.91 -1.69
C ALA A 75 9.06 -0.22 -2.48
N GLY A 76 10.38 -0.26 -2.49
CA GLY A 76 11.13 -1.30 -3.19
C GLY A 76 10.80 -2.72 -2.70
N PRO A 77 10.91 -3.03 -1.39
CA PRO A 77 10.46 -4.29 -0.81
C PRO A 77 8.98 -4.61 -1.03
N MET A 78 8.08 -3.62 -1.09
CA MET A 78 6.66 -3.84 -1.42
C MET A 78 6.51 -4.46 -2.81
N TRP A 79 7.12 -3.87 -3.83
CA TRP A 79 7.08 -4.39 -5.20
C TRP A 79 7.76 -5.76 -5.33
N VAL A 80 8.90 -5.96 -4.66
CA VAL A 80 9.58 -7.27 -4.60
C VAL A 80 8.66 -8.33 -4.00
N GLY A 81 7.99 -7.99 -2.89
CA GLY A 81 7.12 -8.93 -2.18
C GLY A 81 5.93 -9.42 -3.01
N ILE A 82 5.35 -8.55 -3.85
CA ILE A 82 4.30 -8.97 -4.79
C ILE A 82 4.90 -9.83 -5.91
N ALA A 83 6.02 -9.41 -6.49
CA ALA A 83 6.64 -10.10 -7.61
C ALA A 83 7.15 -11.51 -7.27
N ASP A 84 7.69 -11.72 -6.07
CA ASP A 84 8.19 -13.02 -5.60
C ASP A 84 7.13 -13.87 -4.87
N GLY A 85 5.92 -13.32 -4.66
CA GLY A 85 4.81 -14.00 -4.01
C GLY A 85 4.92 -14.09 -2.48
N SER A 86 5.83 -13.36 -1.85
CA SER A 86 5.91 -13.27 -0.38
C SER A 86 4.80 -12.39 0.21
N ALA A 87 4.16 -11.55 -0.61
CA ALA A 87 2.91 -10.86 -0.35
C ALA A 87 1.90 -11.15 -1.49
N ASP A 88 0.61 -11.09 -1.18
CA ASP A 88 -0.44 -11.43 -2.14
C ASP A 88 -0.90 -10.24 -2.97
N ALA A 89 -1.03 -9.06 -2.36
CA ALA A 89 -1.57 -7.86 -3.01
C ALA A 89 -1.07 -6.56 -2.37
N MET A 90 -1.16 -5.47 -3.15
CA MET A 90 -1.06 -4.08 -2.72
C MET A 90 -2.09 -3.22 -3.45
N VAL A 91 -2.57 -2.15 -2.81
CA VAL A 91 -3.51 -1.16 -3.38
C VAL A 91 -2.85 0.22 -3.44
N ALA A 92 -1.57 0.25 -3.85
CA ALA A 92 -0.62 1.33 -3.60
C ALA A 92 0.28 1.66 -4.81
N ALA A 93 -0.06 1.20 -6.02
CA ALA A 93 0.78 1.45 -7.19
C ALA A 93 0.36 2.75 -7.89
N TRP A 94 1.16 3.79 -7.75
CA TRP A 94 0.94 5.11 -8.38
C TRP A 94 1.46 5.10 -9.80
N LEU A 95 0.57 5.11 -10.77
CA LEU A 95 0.85 4.96 -12.19
C LEU A 95 0.18 6.07 -13.02
N PRO A 96 0.75 6.44 -14.19
CA PRO A 96 1.87 5.76 -14.84
C PRO A 96 3.27 6.20 -14.40
N SER A 97 3.44 7.40 -13.80
CA SER A 97 4.74 8.07 -13.72
C SER A 97 5.53 7.77 -12.44
N THR A 98 4.87 7.86 -11.27
CA THR A 98 5.56 7.78 -9.97
C THR A 98 6.21 6.41 -9.75
N HIS A 99 5.53 5.31 -10.09
CA HIS A 99 6.07 3.95 -9.96
C HIS A 99 6.43 3.29 -11.31
N GLU A 100 6.65 4.07 -12.37
CA GLU A 100 7.01 3.58 -13.71
C GLU A 100 8.16 2.56 -13.67
N SER A 101 9.26 2.90 -13.02
CA SER A 101 10.46 2.04 -12.95
C SER A 101 10.21 0.71 -12.23
N TYR A 102 9.36 0.69 -11.22
CA TYR A 102 8.95 -0.54 -10.55
C TYR A 102 8.02 -1.38 -11.43
N MET A 103 7.03 -0.73 -12.06
CA MET A 103 6.11 -1.41 -12.98
C MET A 103 6.85 -2.05 -14.15
N GLU A 104 7.78 -1.32 -14.80
CA GLU A 104 8.61 -1.87 -15.88
C GLU A 104 9.42 -3.08 -15.43
N LYS A 105 10.05 -2.98 -14.25
CA LYS A 105 10.91 -4.02 -13.72
C LYS A 105 10.17 -5.31 -13.40
N TYR A 106 8.95 -5.23 -12.87
CA TYR A 106 8.22 -6.38 -12.34
C TYR A 106 7.00 -6.78 -13.17
N ALA A 107 6.71 -6.12 -14.31
CA ALA A 107 5.53 -6.36 -15.14
C ALA A 107 5.31 -7.83 -15.53
N GLN A 108 6.39 -8.63 -15.62
CA GLN A 108 6.29 -10.05 -15.98
C GLN A 108 5.94 -10.97 -14.80
N ASP A 109 6.06 -10.47 -13.57
CA ASP A 109 5.94 -11.26 -12.34
C ASP A 109 4.70 -10.91 -11.52
N ILE A 110 3.98 -9.86 -11.91
CA ILE A 110 2.79 -9.33 -11.23
C ILE A 110 1.58 -9.31 -12.17
N GLU A 111 0.42 -8.99 -11.61
CA GLU A 111 -0.80 -8.71 -12.35
C GLU A 111 -1.37 -7.37 -11.87
N ASP A 112 -1.63 -6.47 -12.83
CA ASP A 112 -2.26 -5.16 -12.60
C ASP A 112 -3.77 -5.32 -12.83
N LEU A 113 -4.56 -5.12 -11.77
CA LEU A 113 -6.03 -5.18 -11.80
C LEU A 113 -6.65 -3.85 -12.24
N GLY A 114 -5.83 -2.83 -12.47
CA GLY A 114 -6.30 -1.51 -12.87
C GLY A 114 -6.43 -0.52 -11.72
N ALA A 115 -6.96 0.65 -12.07
CA ALA A 115 -7.08 1.76 -11.16
C ALA A 115 -8.15 1.52 -10.08
N ASN A 116 -7.75 1.65 -8.81
CA ASN A 116 -8.69 1.70 -7.68
C ASN A 116 -9.03 3.15 -7.26
N LEU A 117 -8.20 4.13 -7.64
CA LEU A 117 -8.44 5.55 -7.43
C LEU A 117 -7.87 6.38 -8.58
N ASN A 118 -8.68 7.32 -9.09
CA ASN A 118 -8.33 8.22 -10.19
C ASN A 118 -8.09 9.64 -9.69
N GLY A 119 -7.36 10.44 -10.48
CA GLY A 119 -7.20 11.87 -10.23
C GLY A 119 -6.18 12.18 -9.15
N THR A 120 -5.11 11.41 -9.08
CA THR A 120 -4.00 11.63 -8.16
C THR A 120 -2.90 12.49 -8.79
N LYS A 121 -2.09 13.11 -7.96
CA LYS A 121 -0.97 13.94 -8.39
C LYS A 121 0.15 13.87 -7.38
N THR A 122 1.39 13.87 -7.86
CA THR A 122 2.61 14.05 -7.06
C THR A 122 3.33 15.34 -7.46
N GLY A 123 4.13 15.91 -6.57
CA GLY A 123 4.91 17.13 -6.86
C GLY A 123 5.56 17.72 -5.63
N LEU A 124 6.13 18.91 -5.79
CA LEU A 124 6.56 19.74 -4.66
C LEU A 124 5.43 20.66 -4.24
N ALA A 125 5.22 20.78 -2.94
CA ALA A 125 4.25 21.70 -2.37
C ALA A 125 4.90 22.64 -1.36
N VAL A 126 4.29 23.84 -1.27
CA VAL A 126 4.67 24.88 -0.35
C VAL A 126 3.43 25.49 0.32
N PRO A 127 3.54 26.10 1.51
CA PRO A 127 2.51 26.96 2.05
C PRO A 127 2.13 28.08 1.07
N ALA A 128 0.83 28.37 0.95
CA ALA A 128 0.33 29.36 -0.01
C ALA A 128 0.87 30.78 0.24
N TYR A 129 1.37 31.07 1.46
CA TYR A 129 1.99 32.36 1.78
C TYR A 129 3.41 32.53 1.22
N MET A 130 4.03 31.49 0.64
CA MET A 130 5.33 31.62 0.00
C MET A 130 5.18 32.24 -1.40
N ASP A 131 6.04 33.18 -1.73
CA ASP A 131 6.06 33.90 -3.02
C ASP A 131 6.93 33.16 -4.06
N ILE A 132 6.62 31.87 -4.26
CA ILE A 132 7.16 30.99 -5.31
C ILE A 132 6.02 30.17 -5.86
N ASP A 133 5.94 30.04 -7.17
CA ASP A 133 4.83 29.33 -7.86
C ASP A 133 5.31 28.17 -8.74
N SER A 134 6.60 28.15 -9.10
CA SER A 134 7.17 27.18 -10.02
C SER A 134 8.46 26.57 -9.49
N ILE A 135 8.77 25.36 -9.92
CA ILE A 135 10.08 24.74 -9.67
C ILE A 135 11.20 25.57 -10.31
N GLU A 136 10.93 26.33 -11.40
CA GLU A 136 11.89 27.23 -11.99
C GLU A 136 12.31 28.37 -11.02
N ASP A 137 11.42 28.82 -10.14
CA ASP A 137 11.73 29.86 -9.15
C ASP A 137 12.81 29.42 -8.16
N LEU A 138 13.01 28.10 -7.98
CA LEU A 138 14.06 27.56 -7.10
C LEU A 138 15.48 27.80 -7.65
N THR A 139 15.61 28.20 -8.90
CA THR A 139 16.90 28.62 -9.49
C THR A 139 17.33 29.99 -8.98
N ASP A 140 16.41 30.79 -8.43
CA ASP A 140 16.76 32.04 -7.75
C ASP A 140 17.44 31.77 -6.42
N ALA A 141 18.60 32.38 -6.24
CA ALA A 141 19.38 32.25 -4.99
C ALA A 141 18.59 32.70 -3.76
N ALA A 142 17.77 33.74 -3.87
CA ALA A 142 16.99 34.27 -2.76
C ALA A 142 15.91 33.29 -2.31
N ALA A 143 15.20 32.64 -3.25
CA ALA A 143 14.23 31.60 -2.94
C ALA A 143 14.88 30.43 -2.20
N GLY A 144 16.05 29.97 -2.70
CA GLY A 144 16.81 28.89 -2.07
C GLY A 144 17.29 29.21 -0.65
N GLU A 145 17.74 30.45 -0.40
CA GLU A 145 18.23 30.86 0.92
C GLU A 145 17.14 30.79 1.99
N THR A 146 15.89 31.08 1.66
CA THR A 146 14.78 31.07 2.62
C THR A 146 14.51 29.68 3.22
N VAL A 147 14.79 28.62 2.47
CA VAL A 147 14.58 27.21 2.85
C VAL A 147 15.90 26.43 2.99
N ASN A 148 17.05 27.13 3.07
CA ASN A 148 18.39 26.54 3.13
C ASN A 148 18.69 25.59 1.97
N ARG A 149 18.09 25.78 0.81
CA ARG A 149 18.14 24.89 -0.36
C ARG A 149 17.78 23.43 -0.01
N GLN A 150 16.75 23.27 0.80
CA GLN A 150 16.28 21.95 1.21
C GLN A 150 14.86 21.71 0.72
N ILE A 151 14.64 20.51 0.21
CA ILE A 151 13.31 19.93 -0.05
C ILE A 151 13.15 18.79 0.96
N ILE A 152 12.13 18.86 1.78
CA ILE A 152 11.86 17.82 2.77
C ILE A 152 11.07 16.71 2.08
N GLY A 153 11.71 15.58 1.95
CA GLY A 153 11.15 14.38 1.32
C GLY A 153 10.69 13.33 2.33
N ILE A 154 10.42 12.15 1.81
CA ILE A 154 10.01 10.97 2.56
C ILE A 154 11.12 9.93 2.56
N GLU A 155 10.79 8.63 2.68
CA GLU A 155 11.81 7.58 2.70
C GLU A 155 12.46 7.35 1.32
N PRO A 156 13.75 6.98 1.29
CA PRO A 156 14.45 6.65 0.06
C PRO A 156 13.77 5.50 -0.70
N GLY A 157 13.77 5.60 -2.03
CA GLY A 157 13.17 4.58 -2.90
C GLY A 157 11.66 4.76 -3.12
N ALA A 158 10.99 5.68 -2.44
CA ALA A 158 9.66 6.11 -2.83
C ALA A 158 9.68 6.76 -4.23
N GLY A 159 8.66 6.51 -5.05
CA GLY A 159 8.62 7.01 -6.42
C GLY A 159 8.74 8.52 -6.52
N ILE A 160 8.09 9.25 -5.60
CA ILE A 160 8.18 10.72 -5.53
C ILE A 160 9.60 11.20 -5.19
N MET A 161 10.36 10.46 -4.38
CA MET A 161 11.76 10.78 -4.09
C MET A 161 12.62 10.63 -5.34
N MET A 162 12.47 9.54 -6.08
CA MET A 162 13.15 9.32 -7.36
C MET A 162 12.78 10.38 -8.40
N ALA A 163 11.51 10.82 -8.42
CA ALA A 163 11.07 11.92 -9.28
C ALA A 163 11.71 13.24 -8.85
N THR A 164 11.81 13.52 -7.54
CA THR A 164 12.43 14.73 -7.01
C THR A 164 13.93 14.77 -7.29
N GLU A 165 14.63 13.64 -7.23
CA GLU A 165 16.03 13.55 -7.65
C GLU A 165 16.19 13.97 -9.13
N ARG A 166 15.31 13.47 -10.02
CA ARG A 166 15.28 13.92 -11.43
C ARG A 166 14.96 15.40 -11.57
N VAL A 167 14.09 15.94 -10.73
CA VAL A 167 13.81 17.40 -10.69
C VAL A 167 15.09 18.19 -10.38
N LEU A 168 15.87 17.77 -9.39
CA LEU A 168 17.13 18.44 -9.05
C LEU A 168 18.10 18.45 -10.24
N GLU A 169 18.16 17.38 -11.02
CA GLU A 169 19.00 17.28 -12.22
C GLU A 169 18.45 18.13 -13.36
N GLU A 170 17.19 17.97 -13.72
CA GLU A 170 16.56 18.62 -14.88
C GLU A 170 16.46 20.14 -14.73
N TYR A 171 16.21 20.63 -13.51
CA TYR A 171 16.14 22.05 -13.22
C TYR A 171 17.49 22.67 -12.81
N ALA A 172 18.59 21.88 -12.91
CA ALA A 172 19.94 22.31 -12.55
C ALA A 172 20.07 22.84 -11.11
N LEU A 173 19.36 22.22 -10.18
CA LEU A 173 19.33 22.54 -8.74
C LEU A 173 20.43 21.77 -7.99
N SER A 174 21.66 21.75 -8.48
CA SER A 174 22.76 20.93 -7.97
C SER A 174 23.26 21.30 -6.58
N ASP A 175 22.92 22.47 -6.09
CA ASP A 175 23.24 22.97 -4.74
C ASP A 175 22.07 22.76 -3.75
N TRP A 176 20.99 22.13 -4.20
CA TRP A 176 19.85 21.75 -3.36
C TRP A 176 20.03 20.36 -2.77
N THR A 177 19.41 20.14 -1.64
CA THR A 177 19.42 18.85 -0.91
C THR A 177 17.99 18.34 -0.78
N LEU A 178 17.74 17.14 -1.30
CA LEU A 178 16.55 16.37 -0.95
C LEU A 178 16.82 15.69 0.39
N VAL A 179 16.09 16.11 1.42
CA VAL A 179 16.22 15.57 2.78
C VAL A 179 15.41 14.31 2.91
N GLU A 180 16.07 13.19 3.08
CA GLU A 180 15.44 11.91 3.35
C GLU A 180 14.82 11.88 4.75
N SER A 181 13.59 11.41 4.87
CA SER A 181 12.89 11.26 6.15
C SER A 181 11.88 10.11 6.12
N SER A 182 10.67 10.32 6.59
CA SER A 182 9.51 9.45 6.40
C SER A 182 8.27 10.32 6.16
N SER A 183 7.19 9.74 5.63
CA SER A 183 5.91 10.47 5.44
C SER A 183 5.51 11.24 6.71
N ALA A 184 5.50 10.55 7.84
CA ALA A 184 5.14 11.17 9.12
C ALA A 184 6.11 12.28 9.56
N ALA A 185 7.43 12.12 9.33
CA ALA A 185 8.43 13.13 9.72
C ALA A 185 8.35 14.35 8.79
N MET A 186 8.15 14.16 7.49
CA MET A 186 7.93 15.24 6.53
C MET A 186 6.67 16.04 6.91
N ALA A 187 5.56 15.35 7.18
CA ALA A 187 4.31 16.00 7.58
C ALA A 187 4.46 16.80 8.87
N GLN A 188 5.19 16.30 9.88
CA GLN A 188 5.46 17.03 11.12
C GLN A 188 6.31 18.28 10.88
N GLN A 189 7.33 18.22 10.03
CA GLN A 189 8.12 19.38 9.66
C GLN A 189 7.28 20.44 8.93
N LEU A 190 6.38 19.99 8.01
CA LEU A 190 5.46 20.90 7.34
C LEU A 190 4.52 21.58 8.33
N ILE A 191 3.87 20.84 9.25
CA ILE A 191 2.99 21.40 10.28
C ILE A 191 3.74 22.45 11.09
N GLN A 192 4.93 22.11 11.61
CA GLN A 192 5.71 23.03 12.42
C GLN A 192 6.07 24.30 11.65
N ALA A 193 6.53 24.19 10.41
CA ALA A 193 6.87 25.35 9.60
C ALA A 193 5.63 26.20 9.28
N TYR A 194 4.50 25.55 8.98
CA TYR A 194 3.23 26.22 8.70
C TYR A 194 2.72 27.03 9.90
N ASP A 195 2.71 26.43 11.10
CA ASP A 195 2.27 27.08 12.34
C ASP A 195 3.17 28.27 12.71
N GLU A 196 4.47 28.16 12.43
CA GLU A 196 5.45 29.22 12.66
C GLU A 196 5.52 30.25 11.50
N GLN A 197 4.72 30.09 10.45
CA GLN A 197 4.74 30.90 9.22
C GLN A 197 6.15 30.98 8.60
N LYS A 198 6.89 29.86 8.65
CA LYS A 198 8.21 29.72 8.06
C LYS A 198 8.14 29.11 6.69
N PRO A 199 9.05 29.46 5.76
CA PRO A 199 9.13 28.84 4.47
C PRO A 199 9.57 27.38 4.56
N VAL A 200 8.94 26.51 3.77
CA VAL A 200 9.27 25.08 3.67
C VAL A 200 8.81 24.55 2.31
N ILE A 201 9.59 23.66 1.74
CA ILE A 201 9.23 22.91 0.51
C ILE A 201 9.20 21.44 0.89
N VAL A 202 8.12 20.75 0.54
CA VAL A 202 7.96 19.32 0.81
C VAL A 202 7.61 18.56 -0.45
N THR A 203 7.94 17.27 -0.51
CA THR A 203 7.31 16.35 -1.45
C THR A 203 5.87 16.13 -1.02
N ALA A 204 4.93 16.17 -1.95
CA ALA A 204 3.52 16.08 -1.64
C ALA A 204 2.74 15.31 -2.71
N TRP A 205 1.62 14.73 -2.30
CA TRP A 205 0.68 14.06 -3.20
C TRP A 205 -0.76 14.34 -2.83
N THR A 206 -1.65 14.19 -3.79
CA THR A 206 -3.10 14.25 -3.58
C THR A 206 -3.74 12.96 -4.07
N PRO A 207 -4.73 12.41 -3.30
CA PRO A 207 -5.32 12.98 -2.09
C PRO A 207 -4.39 12.87 -0.85
N HIS A 208 -4.38 13.90 -0.03
CA HIS A 208 -3.69 13.92 1.26
C HIS A 208 -4.38 14.91 2.21
N TRP A 209 -4.50 14.55 3.50
CA TRP A 209 -5.13 15.38 4.53
C TRP A 209 -4.45 16.75 4.71
N MET A 210 -3.17 16.87 4.35
CA MET A 210 -2.42 18.13 4.45
C MET A 210 -3.09 19.26 3.69
N PHE A 211 -3.64 18.99 2.49
CA PHE A 211 -4.33 19.99 1.67
C PHE A 211 -5.72 20.37 2.19
N ALA A 212 -6.31 19.52 3.04
CA ALA A 212 -7.57 19.85 3.71
C ALA A 212 -7.35 20.75 4.95
N ASN A 213 -6.21 20.58 5.62
CA ASN A 213 -5.93 21.24 6.90
C ASN A 213 -5.06 22.49 6.79
N MET A 214 -4.33 22.66 5.68
CA MET A 214 -3.42 23.77 5.45
C MET A 214 -3.62 24.36 4.06
N GLU A 215 -3.46 25.65 3.91
CA GLU A 215 -3.45 26.31 2.60
C GLU A 215 -2.09 26.06 1.92
N LEU A 216 -2.03 25.00 1.15
CA LEU A 216 -0.86 24.59 0.37
C LEU A 216 -1.10 24.79 -1.11
N LYS A 217 -0.02 25.03 -1.86
CA LYS A 217 -0.02 25.00 -3.31
C LYS A 217 1.11 24.11 -3.82
N TYR A 218 0.84 23.43 -4.95
CA TYR A 218 1.90 22.79 -5.70
C TYR A 218 2.70 23.84 -6.47
N LEU A 219 4.00 23.60 -6.55
CA LEU A 219 4.82 24.31 -7.52
C LEU A 219 4.52 23.78 -8.93
N GLU A 220 4.41 24.68 -9.91
CA GLU A 220 4.31 24.29 -11.29
C GLU A 220 5.56 23.55 -11.74
N ASP A 221 5.39 22.50 -12.53
CA ASP A 221 6.46 21.72 -13.14
C ASP A 221 6.43 21.87 -14.67
N PRO A 222 6.97 22.96 -15.24
CA PRO A 222 6.91 23.23 -16.68
C PRO A 222 7.62 22.17 -17.52
N LYS A 223 8.55 21.42 -16.95
CA LYS A 223 9.26 20.31 -17.64
C LYS A 223 8.54 18.98 -17.53
N GLY A 224 7.52 18.88 -16.69
CA GLY A 224 6.69 17.69 -16.53
C GLY A 224 7.43 16.48 -15.92
N VAL A 225 8.41 16.72 -15.07
CA VAL A 225 9.24 15.65 -14.49
C VAL A 225 8.45 14.76 -13.54
N TYR A 226 7.47 15.31 -12.83
CA TYR A 226 6.54 14.54 -12.00
C TYR A 226 5.44 13.82 -12.80
N GLY A 227 5.35 14.10 -14.11
CA GLY A 227 4.25 13.61 -14.94
C GLY A 227 2.98 14.45 -14.81
N GLY A 228 1.86 13.86 -15.20
CA GLY A 228 0.53 14.49 -15.15
C GLY A 228 -0.34 13.96 -14.01
N GLU A 229 -1.65 13.93 -14.28
CA GLU A 229 -2.60 13.23 -13.42
C GLU A 229 -2.33 11.73 -13.47
N GLU A 230 -2.37 11.09 -12.29
CA GLU A 230 -2.09 9.68 -12.12
C GLU A 230 -3.29 8.94 -11.50
N GLN A 231 -3.11 7.66 -11.33
CA GLN A 231 -4.05 6.73 -10.72
C GLN A 231 -3.31 5.87 -9.69
N ILE A 232 -4.03 5.41 -8.68
CA ILE A 232 -3.53 4.33 -7.82
C ILE A 232 -4.13 3.03 -8.32
N HIS A 233 -3.27 2.03 -8.56
CA HIS A 233 -3.66 0.71 -9.04
C HIS A 233 -3.58 -0.33 -7.95
N THR A 234 -4.40 -1.36 -8.11
CA THR A 234 -4.31 -2.60 -7.35
C THR A 234 -3.41 -3.57 -8.09
N ILE A 235 -2.35 -4.02 -7.44
CA ILE A 235 -1.40 -4.99 -7.99
C ILE A 235 -1.44 -6.26 -7.14
N VAL A 236 -1.46 -7.41 -7.80
CA VAL A 236 -1.46 -8.71 -7.15
C VAL A 236 -0.35 -9.60 -7.68
N ARG A 237 0.04 -10.60 -6.89
CA ARG A 237 0.94 -11.64 -7.38
C ARG A 237 0.26 -12.52 -8.42
N LYS A 238 1.02 -13.10 -9.31
CA LYS A 238 0.49 -14.11 -10.24
C LYS A 238 -0.09 -15.32 -9.51
N GLY A 239 -1.16 -15.87 -10.05
CA GLY A 239 -1.84 -17.04 -9.51
C GLY A 239 -2.75 -16.74 -8.31
N LEU A 240 -2.99 -15.47 -7.96
CA LEU A 240 -3.90 -15.13 -6.86
C LEU A 240 -5.34 -15.53 -7.17
N ALA A 241 -5.77 -15.38 -8.41
CA ALA A 241 -7.11 -15.76 -8.86
C ALA A 241 -7.42 -17.26 -8.65
N GLU A 242 -6.41 -18.11 -8.86
CA GLU A 242 -6.54 -19.55 -8.68
C GLU A 242 -6.49 -19.96 -7.20
N ASP A 243 -5.70 -19.26 -6.40
CA ASP A 243 -5.47 -19.59 -5.00
C ASP A 243 -6.52 -19.00 -4.07
N LYS A 244 -7.01 -17.78 -4.37
CA LYS A 244 -7.89 -16.97 -3.51
C LYS A 244 -8.90 -16.18 -4.35
N ALA A 245 -9.77 -16.92 -5.08
CA ALA A 245 -10.70 -16.34 -6.07
C ALA A 245 -11.58 -15.20 -5.50
N ASP A 246 -12.11 -15.37 -4.28
CA ASP A 246 -12.95 -14.35 -3.63
C ASP A 246 -12.18 -13.06 -3.35
N ALA A 247 -10.97 -13.19 -2.81
CA ALA A 247 -10.11 -12.04 -2.52
C ALA A 247 -9.65 -11.35 -3.81
N TYR A 248 -9.28 -12.13 -4.83
CA TYR A 248 -8.92 -11.60 -6.15
C TYR A 248 -10.07 -10.78 -6.72
N LYS A 249 -11.28 -11.35 -6.75
CA LYS A 249 -12.46 -10.67 -7.28
C LYS A 249 -12.81 -9.40 -6.52
N PHE A 250 -12.70 -9.43 -5.19
CA PHE A 250 -12.89 -8.23 -4.38
C PHE A 250 -11.84 -7.15 -4.70
N LEU A 251 -10.57 -7.54 -4.81
CA LEU A 251 -9.47 -6.61 -5.12
C LEU A 251 -9.60 -6.00 -6.52
N ASP A 252 -10.10 -6.77 -7.50
CA ASP A 252 -10.40 -6.32 -8.86
C ASP A 252 -11.59 -5.33 -8.91
N GLN A 253 -12.55 -5.49 -7.99
CA GLN A 253 -13.73 -4.62 -7.88
C GLN A 253 -13.54 -3.44 -6.93
N PHE A 254 -12.42 -3.38 -6.20
CA PHE A 254 -12.15 -2.30 -5.26
C PHE A 254 -11.89 -0.99 -5.99
N GLU A 255 -12.80 -0.05 -5.83
CA GLU A 255 -12.72 1.30 -6.41
C GLU A 255 -13.34 2.32 -5.45
N TRP A 256 -12.64 3.41 -5.21
CA TRP A 256 -13.12 4.51 -4.39
C TRP A 256 -12.65 5.87 -4.90
N THR A 257 -13.08 6.94 -4.26
CA THR A 257 -12.78 8.31 -4.68
C THR A 257 -11.74 8.96 -3.77
N ALA A 258 -11.15 10.05 -4.26
CA ALA A 258 -10.26 10.89 -3.44
C ALA A 258 -10.92 11.37 -2.15
N ASP A 259 -12.22 11.71 -2.20
CA ASP A 259 -12.99 12.13 -1.01
C ASP A 259 -13.16 10.98 -0.02
N ASP A 260 -13.36 9.75 -0.49
CA ASP A 260 -13.45 8.56 0.37
C ASP A 260 -12.13 8.34 1.13
N MET A 261 -11.00 8.38 0.41
CA MET A 261 -9.67 8.23 1.00
C MET A 261 -9.38 9.37 1.99
N ALA A 262 -9.68 10.61 1.60
CA ALA A 262 -9.49 11.78 2.46
C ALA A 262 -10.30 11.66 3.76
N ALA A 263 -11.54 11.18 3.70
CA ALA A 263 -12.37 11.00 4.90
C ALA A 263 -11.75 10.02 5.90
N VAL A 264 -11.16 8.91 5.42
CA VAL A 264 -10.48 7.94 6.29
C VAL A 264 -9.20 8.54 6.87
N MET A 265 -8.37 9.21 6.03
CA MET A 265 -7.16 9.87 6.49
C MET A 265 -7.44 10.94 7.55
N ILE A 266 -8.46 11.78 7.36
CA ILE A 266 -8.85 12.82 8.33
C ILE A 266 -9.27 12.17 9.65
N ALA A 267 -10.06 11.10 9.62
CA ALA A 267 -10.46 10.40 10.82
C ALA A 267 -9.27 9.82 11.62
N ILE A 268 -8.22 9.37 10.91
CA ILE A 268 -6.96 8.93 11.53
C ILE A 268 -6.24 10.13 12.15
N GLN A 269 -6.14 11.26 11.46
CA GLN A 269 -5.52 12.47 11.98
C GLN A 269 -6.26 13.06 13.20
N GLU A 270 -7.57 12.87 13.29
CA GLU A 270 -8.39 13.23 14.45
C GLU A 270 -8.23 12.27 15.64
N GLY A 271 -7.40 11.24 15.51
CA GLY A 271 -6.97 10.36 16.60
C GLY A 271 -7.64 8.99 16.64
N LYS A 272 -8.41 8.59 15.62
CA LYS A 272 -8.84 7.19 15.50
C LYS A 272 -7.66 6.32 15.09
N SER A 273 -7.67 5.06 15.52
CA SER A 273 -6.76 4.09 14.92
C SER A 273 -7.14 3.85 13.44
N PRO A 274 -6.18 3.44 12.58
CA PRO A 274 -6.48 3.13 11.18
C PRO A 274 -7.59 2.09 11.01
N GLU A 275 -7.63 1.08 11.87
CA GLU A 275 -8.68 0.06 11.88
C GLU A 275 -10.05 0.63 12.24
N GLU A 276 -10.13 1.51 13.25
CA GLU A 276 -11.38 2.16 13.65
C GLU A 276 -11.89 3.11 12.56
N ALA A 277 -11.00 3.88 11.94
CA ALA A 277 -11.35 4.79 10.85
C ALA A 277 -11.88 4.03 9.64
N ALA A 278 -11.17 2.98 9.21
CA ALA A 278 -11.57 2.11 8.10
C ALA A 278 -12.90 1.40 8.38
N GLY A 279 -13.08 0.81 9.57
CA GLY A 279 -14.32 0.14 9.96
C GLY A 279 -15.51 1.08 9.94
N ALA A 280 -15.39 2.27 10.53
CA ALA A 280 -16.43 3.28 10.53
C ALA A 280 -16.78 3.75 9.12
N TRP A 281 -15.78 3.93 8.25
CA TRP A 281 -16.03 4.31 6.86
C TRP A 281 -16.77 3.19 6.10
N VAL A 282 -16.34 1.93 6.23
CA VAL A 282 -16.98 0.76 5.58
C VAL A 282 -18.44 0.61 6.02
N GLU A 283 -18.74 0.80 7.30
CA GLU A 283 -20.11 0.75 7.82
C GLU A 283 -20.98 1.89 7.25
N ALA A 284 -20.42 3.09 7.16
CA ALA A 284 -21.14 4.25 6.62
C ALA A 284 -21.35 4.20 5.10
N ASN A 285 -20.57 3.38 4.38
CA ASN A 285 -20.59 3.26 2.91
C ASN A 285 -20.99 1.86 2.43
N ALA A 286 -21.90 1.20 3.15
CA ALA A 286 -22.29 -0.19 2.89
C ALA A 286 -22.74 -0.45 1.43
N ASP A 287 -23.43 0.50 0.78
CA ASP A 287 -23.85 0.38 -0.61
C ASP A 287 -22.67 0.36 -1.60
N LYS A 288 -21.64 1.14 -1.35
CA LYS A 288 -20.39 1.14 -2.15
C LYS A 288 -19.64 -0.16 -1.95
N VAL A 289 -19.46 -0.56 -0.71
CA VAL A 289 -18.82 -1.83 -0.35
C VAL A 289 -19.58 -3.03 -0.93
N GLY A 290 -20.92 -2.97 -0.96
CA GLY A 290 -21.76 -3.99 -1.57
C GLY A 290 -21.42 -4.22 -3.06
N LYS A 291 -21.08 -3.15 -3.80
CA LYS A 291 -20.67 -3.28 -5.21
C LYS A 291 -19.35 -4.01 -5.36
N TRP A 292 -18.39 -3.77 -4.44
CA TRP A 292 -17.10 -4.48 -4.46
C TRP A 292 -17.24 -5.98 -4.19
N LEU A 293 -18.37 -6.39 -3.60
CA LEU A 293 -18.67 -7.77 -3.23
C LEU A 293 -19.64 -8.46 -4.19
N GLU A 294 -20.04 -7.80 -5.29
CA GLU A 294 -21.01 -8.38 -6.23
C GLU A 294 -20.49 -9.69 -6.84
N GLY A 295 -21.32 -10.75 -6.70
CA GLY A 295 -21.01 -12.08 -7.22
C GLY A 295 -19.85 -12.80 -6.52
N ILE A 296 -19.51 -12.42 -5.29
CA ILE A 296 -18.62 -13.15 -4.38
C ILE A 296 -19.53 -13.94 -3.43
N GLU A 297 -19.29 -15.26 -3.28
CA GLU A 297 -20.10 -16.20 -2.48
C GLU A 297 -19.51 -16.44 -1.08
#